data_c13923e34c44b00d931a2add456ab348
#
_entry.id   c13923e34c44b00d931a2add456ab348
#
_cell.length_a   1.000
_cell.length_b   1.000
_cell.length_c   1.000
_cell.angle_alpha   90.00
_cell.angle_beta   90.00
_cell.angle_gamma   90.00
#
_symmetry.space_group_name_H-M   'P 1'
#
loop_
_entity.id
_entity.type
_entity.pdbx_description
1 polymer ?
#
loop_
_entity_poly.entity_id
_entity_poly.type
_entity_poly.pdbx_seq_one_letter_code
_entity_poly.pdbx_strand_id
1 'polypeptide(L)'
;MNTDDSSQFNRRDFLNSSASGLAVAMAGGAVLELTPQALGQAEDAPKNDNTPPVNVGMIGCGVWGRELLKTLAAIPNAPVVAVSDTYPAYLRRGLRGAPKAKGYRSHTELLADENVQAVVVATPTHLHREVALAALEAGKHVYCEAPMAHDIDDARAIAKAALGMPKLNFQVGLQTRSDPQRHFLIDFVRT
;
A
#
# COMPACT_ATOMS: atom_id res chain seq x y z
N MET A 1 -51.74 18.57 -18.44
CA MET A 1 -50.70 18.04 -19.33
C MET A 1 -49.43 18.00 -18.56
N ASN A 2 -49.24 16.91 -17.83
CA ASN A 2 -48.00 16.63 -17.05
C ASN A 2 -47.20 15.64 -17.87
N THR A 3 -46.01 16.03 -18.26
CA THR A 3 -44.99 15.12 -18.78
C THR A 3 -43.85 15.05 -17.77
N ASP A 4 -43.99 14.14 -16.82
CA ASP A 4 -42.92 13.70 -15.96
C ASP A 4 -42.23 12.55 -16.72
N ASP A 5 -41.21 12.88 -17.51
CA ASP A 5 -40.32 11.90 -18.15
C ASP A 5 -38.97 11.87 -17.42
N SER A 6 -39.01 11.33 -16.21
CA SER A 6 -37.77 10.92 -15.50
C SER A 6 -37.39 9.53 -16.01
N SER A 7 -36.68 9.46 -17.13
CA SER A 7 -36.05 8.25 -17.60
C SER A 7 -34.99 7.82 -16.56
N GLN A 8 -35.37 6.89 -15.68
CA GLN A 8 -34.45 6.28 -14.71
C GLN A 8 -33.42 5.47 -15.48
N PHE A 9 -32.23 6.04 -15.59
CA PHE A 9 -31.06 5.38 -16.14
C PHE A 9 -30.70 4.19 -15.23
N ASN A 10 -30.94 2.96 -15.71
CA ASN A 10 -30.71 1.76 -14.91
C ASN A 10 -29.35 1.09 -15.21
N ARG A 11 -28.95 0.14 -14.37
CA ARG A 11 -27.66 -0.58 -14.52
C ARG A 11 -27.51 -1.28 -15.88
N ARG A 12 -28.61 -1.71 -16.47
CA ARG A 12 -28.61 -2.41 -17.76
C ARG A 12 -28.35 -1.44 -18.91
N ASP A 13 -28.89 -0.22 -18.82
CA ASP A 13 -28.66 0.84 -19.80
C ASP A 13 -27.22 1.34 -19.75
N PHE A 14 -26.64 1.40 -18.54
CA PHE A 14 -25.22 1.69 -18.36
C PHE A 14 -24.32 0.66 -19.03
N LEU A 15 -24.58 -0.64 -18.80
CA LEU A 15 -23.78 -1.71 -19.40
C LEU A 15 -23.94 -1.76 -20.92
N ASN A 16 -25.15 -1.53 -21.45
CA ASN A 16 -25.41 -1.52 -22.89
C ASN A 16 -24.74 -0.32 -23.57
N SER A 17 -24.79 0.87 -22.97
CA SER A 17 -24.14 2.05 -23.53
C SER A 17 -22.60 1.93 -23.48
N SER A 18 -22.05 1.30 -22.44
CA SER A 18 -20.60 1.02 -22.35
C SER A 18 -20.14 0.01 -23.39
N ALA A 19 -20.92 -1.05 -23.63
CA ALA A 19 -20.64 -2.06 -24.66
C ALA A 19 -20.78 -1.47 -26.08
N SER A 20 -21.75 -0.60 -26.29
CA SER A 20 -21.97 0.06 -27.60
C SER A 20 -20.87 1.07 -27.92
N GLY A 21 -20.35 1.79 -26.91
CA GLY A 21 -19.23 2.71 -27.08
C GLY A 21 -17.95 1.98 -27.51
N LEU A 22 -17.69 0.81 -26.94
CA LEU A 22 -16.54 -0.02 -27.32
C LEU A 22 -16.69 -0.62 -28.73
N ALA A 23 -17.92 -1.02 -29.11
CA ALA A 23 -18.21 -1.57 -30.44
C ALA A 23 -18.07 -0.51 -31.56
N VAL A 24 -18.48 0.73 -31.30
CA VAL A 24 -18.34 1.85 -32.25
C VAL A 24 -16.86 2.21 -32.47
N ALA A 25 -16.03 2.15 -31.43
CA ALA A 25 -14.60 2.36 -31.54
C ALA A 25 -13.92 1.27 -32.41
N MET A 26 -14.43 0.04 -32.39
CA MET A 26 -13.91 -1.06 -33.23
C MET A 26 -14.41 -1.02 -34.68
N ALA A 27 -15.62 -0.50 -34.94
CA ALA A 27 -16.19 -0.44 -36.26
C ALA A 27 -15.72 0.76 -37.13
N GLY A 28 -15.17 1.79 -36.49
CA GLY A 28 -14.77 3.04 -37.15
C GLY A 28 -13.37 3.09 -37.72
N GLY A 29 -12.57 2.01 -37.67
CA GLY A 29 -11.23 1.94 -38.27
C GLY A 29 -10.18 2.92 -37.68
N ALA A 30 -10.55 3.75 -36.71
CA ALA A 30 -9.62 4.49 -35.89
C ALA A 30 -9.26 3.61 -34.71
N VAL A 31 -8.16 2.89 -34.81
CA VAL A 31 -7.48 2.37 -33.63
C VAL A 31 -7.08 3.60 -32.80
N LEU A 32 -7.92 3.98 -31.84
CA LEU A 32 -7.43 4.80 -30.74
C LEU A 32 -6.38 3.91 -30.06
N GLU A 33 -5.12 4.08 -30.47
CA GLU A 33 -4.00 3.65 -29.65
C GLU A 33 -4.20 4.35 -28.31
N LEU A 34 -4.81 3.65 -27.37
CA LEU A 34 -4.75 4.01 -25.96
C LEU A 34 -3.26 3.91 -25.60
N THR A 35 -2.56 5.02 -25.86
CA THR A 35 -1.17 5.11 -25.45
C THR A 35 -1.13 4.82 -23.94
N PRO A 36 -0.07 4.18 -23.46
CA PRO A 36 0.11 3.95 -22.03
C PRO A 36 -0.11 5.20 -21.16
N GLN A 37 0.10 6.38 -21.72
CA GLN A 37 -0.17 7.69 -21.11
C GLN A 37 -1.67 7.97 -20.92
N ALA A 38 -2.55 7.50 -21.83
CA ALA A 38 -4.01 7.64 -21.67
C ALA A 38 -4.57 6.69 -20.61
N LEU A 39 -3.85 5.63 -20.24
CA LEU A 39 -4.21 4.69 -19.17
C LEU A 39 -3.67 5.11 -17.80
N GLY A 40 -3.13 6.34 -17.67
CA GLY A 40 -2.64 6.84 -16.39
C GLY A 40 -1.54 5.94 -15.83
N GLN A 41 -0.60 5.50 -16.69
CA GLN A 41 0.65 4.97 -16.15
C GLN A 41 1.23 6.09 -15.30
N ALA A 42 1.36 5.81 -14.01
CA ALA A 42 2.13 6.65 -13.12
C ALA A 42 3.43 6.97 -13.83
N GLU A 43 3.68 8.26 -14.07
CA GLU A 43 5.00 8.69 -14.52
C GLU A 43 6.00 7.92 -13.68
N ASP A 44 6.92 7.24 -14.34
CA ASP A 44 7.99 6.48 -13.67
C ASP A 44 8.45 7.32 -12.48
N ALA A 45 8.31 6.79 -11.28
CA ALA A 45 8.83 7.44 -10.08
C ALA A 45 10.22 7.94 -10.40
N PRO A 46 10.59 9.19 -10.07
CA PRO A 46 11.80 9.83 -10.58
C PRO A 46 12.99 8.89 -10.37
N LYS A 47 13.57 8.44 -11.47
CA LYS A 47 14.62 7.42 -11.52
C LYS A 47 15.96 7.90 -10.93
N ASN A 48 15.99 9.11 -10.40
CA ASN A 48 17.23 9.72 -9.91
C ASN A 48 16.96 10.52 -8.63
N ASP A 49 16.50 9.79 -7.63
CA ASP A 49 16.35 10.35 -6.30
C ASP A 49 17.72 10.23 -5.59
N ASN A 50 18.41 11.37 -5.44
CA ASN A 50 19.63 11.45 -4.63
C ASN A 50 19.33 11.33 -3.11
N THR A 51 18.12 10.93 -2.73
CA THR A 51 17.80 10.66 -1.33
C THR A 51 18.60 9.45 -0.83
N PRO A 52 19.21 9.56 0.35
CA PRO A 52 19.92 8.43 0.94
C PRO A 52 18.96 7.25 1.15
N PRO A 53 19.42 6.01 0.95
CA PRO A 53 18.58 4.84 1.15
C PRO A 53 18.10 4.74 2.60
N VAL A 54 16.84 4.34 2.77
CA VAL A 54 16.22 4.07 4.07
C VAL A 54 16.18 2.57 4.30
N ASN A 55 16.89 2.08 5.29
CA ASN A 55 16.95 0.66 5.64
C ASN A 55 15.62 0.21 6.26
N VAL A 56 14.96 -0.74 5.61
CA VAL A 56 13.61 -1.21 5.96
C VAL A 56 13.67 -2.55 6.68
N GLY A 57 12.90 -2.67 7.77
CA GLY A 57 12.55 -3.92 8.43
C GLY A 57 11.13 -4.37 8.05
N MET A 58 10.93 -5.64 7.71
CA MET A 58 9.61 -6.23 7.50
C MET A 58 9.18 -7.01 8.74
N ILE A 59 8.04 -6.66 9.33
CA ILE A 59 7.45 -7.37 10.47
C ILE A 59 6.17 -8.08 10.01
N GLY A 60 6.21 -9.41 10.00
CA GLY A 60 5.18 -10.26 9.43
C GLY A 60 5.50 -10.71 8.00
N CYS A 61 5.86 -11.99 7.84
CA CYS A 61 6.23 -12.61 6.57
C CYS A 61 5.15 -13.61 6.07
N GLY A 62 3.90 -13.34 6.40
CA GLY A 62 2.73 -14.06 5.91
C GLY A 62 2.57 -13.94 4.39
N VAL A 63 1.40 -14.26 3.87
CA VAL A 63 1.12 -14.14 2.42
C VAL A 63 1.31 -12.70 1.96
N TRP A 64 0.66 -11.75 2.64
CA TRP A 64 0.70 -10.35 2.27
C TRP A 64 2.08 -9.71 2.49
N GLY A 65 2.74 -9.97 3.63
CA GLY A 65 4.09 -9.45 3.87
C GLY A 65 5.09 -9.86 2.79
N ARG A 66 4.96 -11.06 2.21
CA ARG A 66 5.81 -11.48 1.09
C ARG A 66 5.50 -10.76 -0.23
N GLU A 67 4.26 -10.38 -0.47
CA GLU A 67 3.93 -9.52 -1.62
C GLU A 67 4.53 -8.12 -1.44
N LEU A 68 4.48 -7.56 -0.23
CA LEU A 68 5.14 -6.30 0.08
C LEU A 68 6.68 -6.40 -0.06
N LEU A 69 7.29 -7.51 0.32
CA LEU A 69 8.73 -7.74 0.08
C LEU A 69 9.08 -7.70 -1.42
N LYS A 70 8.23 -8.25 -2.28
CA LYS A 70 8.44 -8.15 -3.75
C LYS A 70 8.35 -6.71 -4.23
N THR A 71 7.38 -5.95 -3.71
CA THR A 71 7.23 -4.53 -4.03
C THR A 71 8.43 -3.72 -3.57
N LEU A 72 8.90 -3.92 -2.34
CA LEU A 72 10.08 -3.26 -1.78
C LEU A 72 11.35 -3.60 -2.58
N ALA A 73 11.47 -4.81 -3.09
CA ALA A 73 12.62 -5.20 -3.93
C ALA A 73 12.73 -4.39 -5.23
N ALA A 74 11.64 -3.78 -5.69
CA ALA A 74 11.61 -2.88 -6.85
C ALA A 74 11.95 -1.42 -6.50
N ILE A 75 12.14 -1.09 -5.21
CA ILE A 75 12.42 0.26 -4.73
C ILE A 75 13.90 0.35 -4.30
N PRO A 76 14.80 0.92 -5.12
CA PRO A 76 16.24 0.90 -4.85
C PRO A 76 16.62 1.60 -3.54
N ASN A 77 15.90 2.67 -3.18
CA ASN A 77 16.17 3.48 -1.99
C ASN A 77 15.49 2.96 -0.72
N ALA A 78 14.89 1.76 -0.75
CA ALA A 78 14.27 1.12 0.41
C ALA A 78 14.76 -0.34 0.58
N PRO A 79 16.06 -0.57 0.77
CA PRO A 79 16.60 -1.92 0.93
C PRO A 79 16.02 -2.58 2.18
N VAL A 80 15.54 -3.82 2.03
CA VAL A 80 15.09 -4.63 3.17
C VAL A 80 16.32 -5.25 3.83
N VAL A 81 16.65 -4.78 5.04
CA VAL A 81 17.82 -5.23 5.81
C VAL A 81 17.47 -6.20 6.93
N ALA A 82 16.20 -6.26 7.32
CA ALA A 82 15.73 -7.13 8.39
C ALA A 82 14.33 -7.68 8.09
N VAL A 83 14.07 -8.91 8.53
CA VAL A 83 12.72 -9.51 8.47
C VAL A 83 12.41 -10.19 9.80
N SER A 84 11.17 -10.13 10.26
CA SER A 84 10.71 -10.75 11.50
C SER A 84 9.40 -11.50 11.30
N ASP A 85 9.35 -12.70 11.87
CA ASP A 85 8.11 -13.46 12.03
C ASP A 85 8.26 -14.46 13.17
N THR A 86 7.23 -14.58 14.01
CA THR A 86 7.21 -15.54 15.13
C THR A 86 7.13 -16.98 14.66
N TYR A 87 6.52 -17.20 13.47
CA TYR A 87 6.39 -18.53 12.89
C TYR A 87 7.60 -18.87 12.01
N PRO A 88 8.43 -19.88 12.38
CA PRO A 88 9.71 -20.16 11.71
C PRO A 88 9.57 -20.42 10.20
N ALA A 89 8.45 -21.00 9.77
CA ALA A 89 8.22 -21.27 8.34
C ALA A 89 8.00 -19.97 7.54
N TYR A 90 7.35 -18.97 8.13
CA TYR A 90 7.14 -17.68 7.50
C TYR A 90 8.42 -16.85 7.50
N LEU A 91 9.17 -16.87 8.61
CA LEU A 91 10.50 -16.24 8.67
C LEU A 91 11.42 -16.77 7.56
N ARG A 92 11.52 -18.10 7.39
CA ARG A 92 12.32 -18.68 6.31
C ARG A 92 11.83 -18.28 4.91
N ARG A 93 10.51 -18.09 4.73
CA ARG A 93 9.95 -17.61 3.46
C ARG A 93 10.24 -16.13 3.24
N GLY A 94 10.20 -15.31 4.29
CA GLY A 94 10.61 -13.91 4.25
C GLY A 94 12.06 -13.75 3.84
N LEU A 95 12.96 -14.50 4.45
CA LEU A 95 14.39 -14.50 4.12
C LEU A 95 14.68 -14.92 2.67
N ARG A 96 13.84 -15.79 2.07
CA ARG A 96 13.97 -16.09 0.63
C ARG A 96 13.57 -14.91 -0.26
N GLY A 97 12.63 -14.09 0.19
CA GLY A 97 12.22 -12.85 -0.51
C GLY A 97 13.20 -11.70 -0.33
N ALA A 98 13.97 -11.71 0.77
CA ALA A 98 14.98 -10.72 1.09
C ALA A 98 16.30 -11.41 1.53
N PRO A 99 17.09 -11.98 0.58
CA PRO A 99 18.22 -12.84 0.92
C PRO A 99 19.36 -12.16 1.66
N LYS A 100 19.43 -10.83 1.61
CA LYS A 100 20.46 -10.03 2.32
C LYS A 100 19.99 -9.59 3.70
N ALA A 101 18.72 -9.83 4.05
CA ALA A 101 18.15 -9.39 5.30
C ALA A 101 18.53 -10.33 6.46
N LYS A 102 18.69 -9.76 7.65
CA LYS A 102 18.83 -10.52 8.89
C LYS A 102 17.45 -10.97 9.38
N GLY A 103 17.34 -12.20 9.84
CA GLY A 103 16.10 -12.79 10.33
C GLY A 103 15.99 -12.70 11.85
N TYR A 104 14.80 -12.31 12.34
CA TYR A 104 14.49 -12.21 13.76
C TYR A 104 13.23 -12.99 14.09
N ARG A 105 13.13 -13.55 15.28
CA ARG A 105 11.94 -14.30 15.72
C ARG A 105 10.90 -13.41 16.41
N SER A 106 11.29 -12.22 16.78
CA SER A 106 10.45 -11.24 17.48
C SER A 106 10.58 -9.89 16.79
N HIS A 107 9.46 -9.13 16.76
CA HIS A 107 9.51 -7.74 16.30
C HIS A 107 10.38 -6.87 17.23
N THR A 108 10.43 -7.18 18.53
CA THR A 108 11.27 -6.45 19.49
C THR A 108 12.74 -6.59 19.19
N GLU A 109 13.19 -7.80 18.80
CA GLU A 109 14.59 -8.02 18.39
C GLU A 109 14.93 -7.25 17.10
N LEU A 110 14.00 -7.21 16.13
CA LEU A 110 14.17 -6.43 14.91
C LEU A 110 14.22 -4.93 15.21
N LEU A 111 13.35 -4.43 16.08
CA LEU A 111 13.31 -3.02 16.45
C LEU A 111 14.54 -2.55 17.21
N ALA A 112 15.21 -3.44 17.90
CA ALA A 112 16.49 -3.19 18.58
C ALA A 112 17.69 -3.09 17.60
N ASP A 113 17.52 -3.48 16.34
CA ASP A 113 18.58 -3.33 15.34
C ASP A 113 18.68 -1.86 14.90
N GLU A 114 19.82 -1.25 15.24
CA GLU A 114 20.12 0.17 14.91
C GLU A 114 20.21 0.40 13.40
N ASN A 115 20.51 -0.63 12.63
CA ASN A 115 20.57 -0.54 11.17
C ASN A 115 19.18 -0.39 10.51
N VAL A 116 18.10 -0.70 11.22
CA VAL A 116 16.73 -0.52 10.75
C VAL A 116 16.28 0.90 11.04
N GLN A 117 15.82 1.62 10.01
CA GLN A 117 15.35 3.01 10.11
C GLN A 117 13.82 3.11 9.97
N ALA A 118 13.24 2.26 9.15
CA ALA A 118 11.80 2.19 8.94
C ALA A 118 11.31 0.75 9.02
N VAL A 119 10.05 0.57 9.38
CA VAL A 119 9.43 -0.75 9.41
C VAL A 119 8.13 -0.79 8.64
N VAL A 120 7.90 -1.92 7.99
CA VAL A 120 6.62 -2.28 7.38
C VAL A 120 5.96 -3.34 8.26
N VAL A 121 4.79 -3.02 8.80
CA VAL A 121 4.01 -3.90 9.68
C VAL A 121 2.93 -4.58 8.86
N ALA A 122 3.06 -5.88 8.66
CA ALA A 122 2.14 -6.74 7.92
C ALA A 122 1.72 -7.97 8.75
N THR A 123 1.56 -7.76 10.03
CA THR A 123 1.06 -8.73 11.01
C THR A 123 -0.46 -8.86 10.94
N PRO A 124 -1.08 -9.84 11.60
CA PRO A 124 -2.52 -9.81 11.83
C PRO A 124 -2.96 -8.52 12.56
N THR A 125 -4.11 -7.97 12.19
CA THR A 125 -4.58 -6.64 12.62
C THR A 125 -4.61 -6.43 14.13
N HIS A 126 -4.93 -7.47 14.91
CA HIS A 126 -4.96 -7.39 16.36
C HIS A 126 -3.59 -7.16 17.01
N LEU A 127 -2.50 -7.36 16.27
CA LEU A 127 -1.13 -7.08 16.71
C LEU A 127 -0.63 -5.70 16.26
N HIS A 128 -1.36 -5.00 15.40
CA HIS A 128 -0.91 -3.73 14.83
C HIS A 128 -0.63 -2.68 15.91
N ARG A 129 -1.49 -2.59 16.94
CA ARG A 129 -1.26 -1.65 18.05
C ARG A 129 0.07 -1.90 18.76
N GLU A 130 0.29 -3.14 19.21
CA GLU A 130 1.51 -3.51 19.92
C GLU A 130 2.76 -3.21 19.09
N VAL A 131 2.77 -3.69 17.85
CA VAL A 131 3.94 -3.56 16.98
C VAL A 131 4.18 -2.12 16.54
N ALA A 132 3.12 -1.38 16.19
CA ALA A 132 3.24 0.01 15.75
C ALA A 132 3.70 0.94 16.88
N LEU A 133 3.19 0.78 18.10
CA LEU A 133 3.62 1.55 19.25
C LEU A 133 5.08 1.25 19.60
N ALA A 134 5.47 -0.03 19.65
CA ALA A 134 6.85 -0.43 19.89
C ALA A 134 7.82 0.12 18.83
N ALA A 135 7.39 0.15 17.56
CA ALA A 135 8.20 0.70 16.48
C ALA A 135 8.40 2.22 16.61
N LEU A 136 7.34 2.95 16.95
CA LEU A 136 7.43 4.39 17.20
C LEU A 136 8.32 4.68 18.42
N GLU A 137 8.15 3.96 19.52
CA GLU A 137 8.99 4.08 20.73
C GLU A 137 10.47 3.78 20.44
N ALA A 138 10.75 2.82 19.53
CA ALA A 138 12.10 2.53 19.05
C ALA A 138 12.65 3.59 18.06
N GLY A 139 11.91 4.67 17.80
CA GLY A 139 12.34 5.74 16.91
C GLY A 139 12.34 5.39 15.43
N LYS A 140 11.53 4.39 15.00
CA LYS A 140 11.48 3.96 13.61
C LYS A 140 10.31 4.63 12.88
N HIS A 141 10.49 4.97 11.60
CA HIS A 141 9.38 5.29 10.71
C HIS A 141 8.52 4.06 10.49
N VAL A 142 7.21 4.22 10.36
CA VAL A 142 6.26 3.10 10.32
C VAL A 142 5.33 3.19 9.12
N TYR A 143 5.29 2.14 8.33
CA TYR A 143 4.19 1.83 7.43
C TYR A 143 3.41 0.66 8.05
N CYS A 144 2.14 0.88 8.40
CA CYS A 144 1.29 -0.15 8.98
C CYS A 144 0.17 -0.49 8.00
N GLU A 145 -0.01 -1.77 7.69
CA GLU A 145 -1.05 -2.24 6.78
C GLU A 145 -2.46 -1.91 7.28
N ALA A 146 -3.38 -1.81 6.33
CA ALA A 146 -4.80 -1.60 6.60
C ALA A 146 -5.50 -2.91 7.00
N PRO A 147 -6.47 -2.82 7.93
CA PRO A 147 -6.86 -1.65 8.74
C PRO A 147 -5.80 -1.34 9.80
N MET A 148 -5.67 -0.05 10.16
CA MET A 148 -4.63 0.42 11.10
C MET A 148 -4.66 -0.31 12.45
N ALA A 149 -5.84 -0.71 12.91
CA ALA A 149 -6.02 -1.42 14.17
C ALA A 149 -7.29 -2.30 14.14
N HIS A 150 -7.41 -3.15 15.15
CA HIS A 150 -8.55 -4.06 15.32
C HIS A 150 -9.81 -3.33 15.80
N ASP A 151 -9.65 -2.31 16.66
CA ASP A 151 -10.72 -1.50 17.19
C ASP A 151 -10.39 -0.01 17.20
N ILE A 152 -11.37 0.81 17.59
CA ILE A 152 -11.28 2.27 17.56
C ILE A 152 -10.30 2.80 18.62
N ASP A 153 -10.24 2.20 19.78
CA ASP A 153 -9.37 2.67 20.86
C ASP A 153 -7.91 2.37 20.57
N ASP A 154 -7.61 1.24 19.96
CA ASP A 154 -6.29 0.90 19.45
C ASP A 154 -5.88 1.87 18.33
N ALA A 155 -6.80 2.18 17.41
CA ALA A 155 -6.54 3.15 16.35
C ALA A 155 -6.23 4.55 16.91
N ARG A 156 -6.98 4.99 17.93
CA ARG A 156 -6.74 6.27 18.62
C ARG A 156 -5.39 6.29 19.35
N ALA A 157 -5.03 5.17 19.99
CA ALA A 157 -3.74 5.05 20.68
C ALA A 157 -2.57 5.19 19.71
N ILE A 158 -2.63 4.50 18.58
CA ILE A 158 -1.61 4.61 17.51
C ILE A 158 -1.54 6.04 16.97
N ALA A 159 -2.68 6.64 16.62
CA ALA A 159 -2.74 7.98 16.09
C ALA A 159 -2.16 9.01 17.06
N LYS A 160 -2.50 8.90 18.36
CA LYS A 160 -1.96 9.78 19.41
C LYS A 160 -0.45 9.63 19.54
N ALA A 161 0.08 8.43 19.53
CA ALA A 161 1.51 8.17 19.60
C ALA A 161 2.25 8.76 18.38
N ALA A 162 1.73 8.54 17.18
CA ALA A 162 2.30 9.08 15.95
C ALA A 162 2.32 10.60 15.92
N LEU A 163 1.24 11.26 16.35
CA LEU A 163 1.17 12.72 16.47
C LEU A 163 2.15 13.28 17.51
N GLY A 164 2.44 12.51 18.55
CA GLY A 164 3.44 12.87 19.57
C GLY A 164 4.88 12.79 19.09
N MET A 165 5.13 12.22 17.91
CA MET A 165 6.47 11.99 17.37
C MET A 165 6.64 12.63 15.98
N PRO A 166 6.62 13.97 15.86
CA PRO A 166 6.56 14.68 14.56
C PRO A 166 7.79 14.48 13.67
N LYS A 167 8.88 13.93 14.20
CA LYS A 167 10.07 13.58 13.43
C LYS A 167 9.97 12.22 12.73
N LEU A 168 8.99 11.41 13.11
CA LEU A 168 8.75 10.09 12.53
C LEU A 168 7.59 10.17 11.53
N ASN A 169 7.74 9.47 10.43
CA ASN A 169 6.66 9.27 9.48
C ASN A 169 5.86 8.04 9.91
N PHE A 170 4.55 8.19 10.05
CA PHE A 170 3.62 7.10 10.24
C PHE A 170 2.61 7.10 9.10
N GLN A 171 2.54 6.01 8.36
CA GLN A 171 1.59 5.84 7.26
C GLN A 171 0.75 4.58 7.44
N VAL A 172 -0.57 4.72 7.32
CA VAL A 172 -1.47 3.57 7.20
C VAL A 172 -1.53 3.14 5.74
N GLY A 173 -1.31 1.88 5.49
CA GLY A 173 -1.47 1.27 4.18
C GLY A 173 -2.93 1.38 3.73
N LEU A 174 -3.11 1.76 2.49
CA LEU A 174 -4.37 1.66 1.79
C LEU A 174 -4.04 1.63 0.30
N GLN A 175 -3.85 0.44 -0.23
CA GLN A 175 -3.42 0.18 -1.60
C GLN A 175 -4.17 1.05 -2.62
N THR A 176 -5.47 1.19 -2.41
CA THR A 176 -6.34 1.91 -3.33
C THR A 176 -6.22 3.43 -3.27
N ARG A 177 -5.56 3.97 -2.23
CA ARG A 177 -5.36 5.42 -2.10
C ARG A 177 -4.39 5.97 -3.15
N SER A 178 -3.41 5.18 -3.54
CA SER A 178 -2.35 5.54 -4.49
C SER A 178 -2.57 4.95 -5.88
N ASP A 179 -3.74 4.36 -6.14
CA ASP A 179 -4.08 3.78 -7.44
C ASP A 179 -4.48 4.89 -8.42
N PRO A 180 -3.72 5.13 -9.50
CA PRO A 180 -4.01 6.17 -10.48
C PRO A 180 -5.40 6.03 -11.13
N GLN A 181 -5.86 4.79 -11.37
CA GLN A 181 -7.17 4.54 -11.95
C GLN A 181 -8.29 5.02 -11.01
N ARG A 182 -8.11 4.87 -9.70
CA ARG A 182 -9.08 5.37 -8.72
C ARG A 182 -9.07 6.88 -8.61
N HIS A 183 -7.93 7.52 -8.72
CA HIS A 183 -7.86 8.98 -8.77
C HIS A 183 -8.64 9.52 -9.98
N PHE A 184 -8.42 8.93 -11.15
CA PHE A 184 -9.20 9.26 -12.34
C PHE A 184 -10.72 9.07 -12.15
N LEU A 185 -11.15 7.94 -11.56
CA LEU A 185 -12.56 7.67 -11.31
C LEU A 185 -13.17 8.65 -10.29
N ILE A 186 -12.44 9.04 -9.26
CA ILE A 186 -12.89 10.01 -8.26
C ILE A 186 -13.13 11.37 -8.90
N ASP A 187 -12.22 11.82 -9.73
CA ASP A 187 -12.34 13.09 -10.45
C ASP A 187 -13.53 13.05 -11.43
N PHE A 188 -13.70 11.95 -12.15
CA PHE A 188 -14.84 11.75 -13.05
C PHE A 188 -16.20 11.76 -12.34
N VAL A 189 -16.28 11.21 -11.13
CA VAL A 189 -17.54 11.18 -10.36
C VAL A 189 -17.85 12.53 -9.70
N ARG A 190 -16.85 13.38 -9.49
CA ARG A 190 -17.01 14.71 -8.87
C ARG A 190 -17.36 15.82 -9.86
N THR A 191 -17.23 15.58 -11.15
CA THR A 191 -17.63 16.48 -12.23
C THR A 191 -19.09 16.25 -12.64
#